data_17369b274962776c1efbda8472546c9c
#
_entry.id   17369b274962776c1efbda8472546c9c
#
_cell.length_a   1.000
_cell.length_b   1.000
_cell.length_c   1.000
_cell.angle_alpha   90.00
_cell.angle_beta   90.00
_cell.angle_gamma   90.00
#
_symmetry.space_group_name_H-M   'P 1'
#
loop_
_entity.id
_entity.type
_entity.pdbx_description
1 polymer ?
#
loop_
_entity_poly.entity_id
_entity_poly.type
_entity_poly.pdbx_seq_one_letter_code
_entity_poly.pdbx_strand_id
1 'polypeptide(L)'
;LLALPTEGDEWLATAVDTFRRGSPTSAALAWELQHRCRHRSLADVFRIEYNVAISCCAAHDFAEGVRALLIDKDRSPKWDPPTLAAVEQKFIESHFRDHHDGAHPLSDWR
;
A
#
# COMPACT_ATOMS: atom_id res chain seq x y z
N LEU A 1 -15.37 3.25 3.21
CA LEU A 1 -14.77 4.35 3.99
C LEU A 1 -15.21 5.72 3.47
N LEU A 2 -15.11 5.96 2.16
CA LEU A 2 -15.48 7.26 1.56
C LEU A 2 -16.96 7.63 1.65
N ALA A 3 -17.84 6.67 1.89
CA ALA A 3 -19.29 6.86 2.04
C ALA A 3 -19.74 6.91 3.51
N LEU A 4 -18.83 6.86 4.48
CA LEU A 4 -19.17 6.92 5.89
C LEU A 4 -19.61 8.35 6.28
N PRO A 5 -20.69 8.51 7.05
CA PRO A 5 -21.06 9.80 7.60
C PRO A 5 -20.00 10.25 8.62
N THR A 6 -19.47 11.44 8.41
CA THR A 6 -18.39 12.00 9.26
C THR A 6 -18.90 13.14 10.15
N GLU A 7 -20.16 13.51 10.03
CA GLU A 7 -20.77 14.58 10.83
C GLU A 7 -20.77 14.21 12.32
N GLY A 8 -20.19 15.06 13.14
CA GLY A 8 -20.09 14.86 14.59
C GLY A 8 -18.96 13.96 15.06
N ASP A 9 -18.13 13.40 14.16
CA ASP A 9 -16.95 12.58 14.49
C ASP A 9 -15.71 13.16 13.83
N GLU A 10 -14.97 13.97 14.58
CA GLU A 10 -13.76 14.65 14.11
C GLU A 10 -12.63 13.66 13.78
N TRP A 11 -12.51 12.56 14.54
CA TRP A 11 -11.51 11.52 14.29
C TRP A 11 -11.79 10.83 12.94
N LEU A 12 -13.05 10.46 12.71
CA LEU A 12 -13.44 9.80 11.45
C LEU A 12 -13.29 10.75 10.25
N ALA A 13 -13.64 12.02 10.42
CA ALA A 13 -13.46 13.04 9.38
C ALA A 13 -12.00 13.19 9.00
N THR A 14 -11.09 13.24 9.98
CA THR A 14 -9.63 13.30 9.75
C THR A 14 -9.12 12.03 9.07
N ALA A 15 -9.58 10.86 9.46
CA ALA A 15 -9.20 9.58 8.85
C ALA A 15 -9.62 9.51 7.37
N VAL A 16 -10.84 9.93 7.06
CA VAL A 16 -11.36 9.98 5.67
C VAL A 16 -10.58 10.97 4.83
N ASP A 17 -10.25 12.15 5.35
CA ASP A 17 -9.47 13.15 4.63
C ASP A 17 -8.03 12.65 4.36
N THR A 18 -7.40 12.03 5.33
CA THR A 18 -6.07 11.42 5.17
C THR A 18 -6.11 10.30 4.12
N PHE A 19 -7.14 9.46 4.14
CA PHE A 19 -7.33 8.40 3.14
C PHE A 19 -7.47 8.98 1.73
N ARG A 20 -8.23 10.06 1.55
CA ARG A 20 -8.44 10.70 0.25
C ARG A 20 -7.16 11.29 -0.35
N ARG A 21 -6.24 11.73 0.50
CA ARG A 21 -4.95 12.30 0.07
C ARG A 21 -3.85 11.25 -0.12
N GLY A 22 -4.06 10.06 0.37
CA GLY A 22 -3.11 8.96 0.27
C GLY A 22 -3.10 8.30 -1.12
N SER A 23 -2.07 7.47 -1.37
CA SER A 23 -1.97 6.68 -2.60
C SER A 23 -3.12 5.66 -2.69
N PRO A 24 -3.89 5.66 -3.78
CA PRO A 24 -4.90 4.64 -4.03
C PRO A 24 -4.34 3.22 -4.09
N THR A 25 -3.15 3.06 -4.67
CA THR A 25 -2.43 1.77 -4.71
C THR A 25 -2.12 1.29 -3.31
N SER A 26 -1.58 2.16 -2.43
CA SER A 26 -1.28 1.78 -1.05
C SER A 26 -2.52 1.37 -0.27
N ALA A 27 -3.65 2.05 -0.48
CA ALA A 27 -4.92 1.69 0.15
C ALA A 27 -5.41 0.31 -0.29
N ALA A 28 -5.34 0.02 -1.59
CA ALA A 28 -5.73 -1.29 -2.14
C ALA A 28 -4.79 -2.40 -1.67
N LEU A 29 -3.47 -2.15 -1.60
CA LEU A 29 -2.49 -3.11 -1.07
C LEU A 29 -2.73 -3.40 0.41
N ALA A 30 -3.00 -2.38 1.22
CA ALA A 30 -3.30 -2.56 2.64
C ALA A 30 -4.55 -3.44 2.84
N TRP A 31 -5.59 -3.25 2.05
CA TRP A 31 -6.78 -4.09 2.06
C TRP A 31 -6.46 -5.54 1.68
N GLU A 32 -5.72 -5.75 0.60
CA GLU A 32 -5.33 -7.09 0.14
C GLU A 32 -4.42 -7.81 1.15
N LEU A 33 -3.46 -7.11 1.75
CA LEU A 33 -2.59 -7.64 2.79
C LEU A 33 -3.39 -8.15 4.00
N GLN A 34 -4.39 -7.38 4.48
CA GLN A 34 -5.25 -7.81 5.57
C GLN A 34 -5.95 -9.14 5.27
N HIS A 35 -6.39 -9.35 4.04
CA HIS A 35 -7.03 -10.59 3.62
C HIS A 35 -6.05 -11.76 3.51
N ARG A 36 -4.91 -11.55 2.88
CA ARG A 36 -3.90 -12.60 2.66
C ARG A 36 -3.20 -13.03 3.93
N CYS A 37 -3.02 -12.11 4.88
CA CYS A 37 -2.28 -12.36 6.13
C CYS A 37 -3.16 -12.91 7.26
N ARG A 38 -4.48 -12.91 7.12
CA ARG A 38 -5.46 -13.16 8.19
C ARG A 38 -5.20 -14.40 9.02
N HIS A 39 -4.75 -15.51 8.43
CA HIS A 39 -4.52 -16.78 9.11
C HIS A 39 -3.10 -17.30 8.87
N ARG A 40 -2.15 -16.40 8.67
CA ARG A 40 -0.74 -16.72 8.45
C ARG A 40 0.08 -16.60 9.72
N SER A 41 1.18 -17.33 9.78
CA SER A 41 2.18 -17.11 10.81
C SER A 41 2.85 -15.75 10.64
N LEU A 42 3.42 -15.20 11.71
CA LEU A 42 4.15 -13.94 11.62
C LEU A 42 5.31 -14.00 10.61
N ALA A 43 6.01 -15.14 10.56
CA ALA A 43 7.07 -15.36 9.57
C ALA A 43 6.55 -15.31 8.13
N ASP A 44 5.39 -15.90 7.86
CA ASP A 44 4.77 -15.83 6.52
C ASP A 44 4.32 -14.42 6.17
N VAL A 45 3.79 -13.67 7.14
CA VAL A 45 3.42 -12.26 6.94
C VAL A 45 4.65 -11.45 6.52
N PHE A 46 5.79 -11.59 7.21
CA PHE A 46 7.03 -10.89 6.83
C PHE A 46 7.52 -11.27 5.44
N ARG A 47 7.39 -12.54 5.03
CA ARG A 47 7.74 -12.94 3.65
C ARG A 47 6.84 -12.27 2.61
N ILE A 48 5.54 -12.24 2.86
CA ILE A 48 4.58 -11.56 1.98
C ILE A 48 4.89 -10.06 1.90
N GLU A 49 5.06 -9.41 3.04
CA GLU A 49 5.35 -7.97 3.12
C GLU A 49 6.69 -7.61 2.47
N TYR A 50 7.70 -8.48 2.58
CA TYR A 50 8.97 -8.29 1.87
C TYR A 50 8.76 -8.16 0.36
N ASN A 51 8.03 -9.07 -0.26
CA ASN A 51 7.74 -9.03 -1.69
C ASN A 51 6.95 -7.77 -2.08
N VAL A 52 5.94 -7.41 -1.29
CA VAL A 52 5.16 -6.20 -1.51
C VAL A 52 6.03 -4.95 -1.38
N ALA A 53 6.91 -4.88 -0.39
CA ALA A 53 7.80 -3.75 -0.19
C ALA A 53 8.75 -3.54 -1.37
N ILE A 54 9.36 -4.61 -1.89
CA ILE A 54 10.22 -4.54 -3.08
C ILE A 54 9.44 -4.03 -4.29
N SER A 55 8.21 -4.55 -4.50
CA SER A 55 7.35 -4.08 -5.59
C SER A 55 6.97 -2.61 -5.45
N CYS A 56 6.65 -2.16 -4.24
CA CYS A 56 6.33 -0.76 -3.96
C CYS A 56 7.52 0.17 -4.25
N CYS A 57 8.74 -0.24 -3.86
CA CYS A 57 9.95 0.54 -4.14
C CYS A 57 10.22 0.69 -5.64
N ALA A 58 9.84 -0.28 -6.45
CA ALA A 58 9.98 -0.25 -7.90
C ALA A 58 8.81 0.47 -8.61
N ALA A 59 7.71 0.72 -7.92
CA ALA A 59 6.53 1.37 -8.48
C ALA A 59 6.59 2.90 -8.37
N HIS A 60 5.74 3.57 -9.16
CA HIS A 60 5.68 5.03 -9.26
C HIS A 60 5.44 5.74 -7.91
N ASP A 61 4.46 5.28 -7.14
CA ASP A 61 3.92 6.02 -6.01
C ASP A 61 4.90 6.19 -4.85
N PHE A 62 5.81 5.23 -4.65
CA PHE A 62 6.83 5.37 -3.61
C PHE A 62 7.76 6.56 -3.89
N ALA A 63 8.31 6.63 -5.10
CA ALA A 63 9.20 7.72 -5.50
C ALA A 63 8.46 9.07 -5.50
N GLU A 64 7.21 9.10 -5.96
CA GLU A 64 6.37 10.30 -5.98
C GLU A 64 6.05 10.80 -4.56
N GLY A 65 5.74 9.90 -3.64
CA GLY A 65 5.53 10.26 -2.24
C GLY A 65 6.77 10.87 -1.59
N VAL A 66 7.94 10.29 -1.86
CA VAL A 66 9.23 10.82 -1.41
C VAL A 66 9.49 12.21 -2.01
N ARG A 67 9.27 12.37 -3.32
CA ARG A 67 9.42 13.67 -4.00
C ARG A 67 8.56 14.74 -3.33
N ALA A 68 7.26 14.46 -3.21
CA ALA A 68 6.29 15.44 -2.74
C ALA A 68 6.49 15.83 -1.27
N LEU A 69 6.97 14.90 -0.42
CA LEU A 69 7.10 15.13 1.00
C LEU A 69 8.50 15.59 1.43
N LEU A 70 9.56 15.04 0.84
CA LEU A 70 10.92 15.18 1.32
C LEU A 70 11.81 16.01 0.40
N ILE A 71 11.63 15.92 -0.91
CA ILE A 71 12.47 16.60 -1.90
C ILE A 71 11.90 17.97 -2.26
N ASP A 72 10.80 18.01 -2.97
CA ASP A 72 10.16 19.25 -3.41
C ASP A 72 9.33 19.91 -2.30
N LYS A 73 8.86 19.11 -1.34
CA LYS A 73 8.07 19.54 -0.19
C LYS A 73 6.79 20.29 -0.55
N ASP A 74 6.28 20.04 -1.76
CA ASP A 74 5.04 20.65 -2.25
C ASP A 74 3.79 20.03 -1.61
N ARG A 75 3.92 18.85 -0.98
CA ARG A 75 2.84 18.08 -0.36
C ARG A 75 1.68 17.79 -1.31
N SER A 76 1.98 17.74 -2.61
CA SER A 76 1.00 17.54 -3.66
C SER A 76 1.40 16.35 -4.55
N PRO A 77 1.38 15.13 -4.02
CA PRO A 77 1.74 13.94 -4.80
C PRO A 77 0.74 13.69 -5.93
N LYS A 78 1.26 13.25 -7.05
CA LYS A 78 0.48 12.85 -8.23
C LYS A 78 0.49 11.34 -8.31
N TRP A 79 -0.44 10.70 -7.63
CA TRP A 79 -0.56 9.25 -7.60
C TRP A 79 -0.92 8.66 -8.95
N ASP A 80 -0.40 7.48 -9.25
CA ASP A 80 -0.70 6.72 -10.47
C ASP A 80 -0.93 5.24 -10.10
N PRO A 81 -2.15 4.73 -10.24
CA PRO A 81 -3.39 5.39 -10.70
C PRO A 81 -3.90 6.47 -9.73
N PRO A 82 -4.61 7.49 -10.25
CA PRO A 82 -4.99 8.66 -9.45
C PRO A 82 -6.19 8.45 -8.52
N THR A 83 -6.96 7.41 -8.73
CA THR A 83 -8.15 7.09 -7.93
C THR A 83 -8.22 5.62 -7.58
N LEU A 84 -8.91 5.28 -6.49
CA LEU A 84 -9.12 3.89 -6.09
C LEU A 84 -9.88 3.08 -7.14
N ALA A 85 -10.83 3.69 -7.84
CA ALA A 85 -11.57 3.04 -8.93
C ALA A 85 -10.70 2.70 -10.16
N ALA A 86 -9.59 3.41 -10.34
CA ALA A 86 -8.64 3.16 -11.42
C ALA A 86 -7.58 2.10 -11.08
N VAL A 87 -7.53 1.63 -9.83
CA VAL A 87 -6.61 0.57 -9.42
C VAL A 87 -7.11 -0.77 -9.92
N GLU A 88 -6.37 -1.39 -10.82
CA GLU A 88 -6.71 -2.70 -11.35
C GLU A 88 -6.26 -3.82 -10.41
N GLN A 89 -7.10 -4.85 -10.23
CA GLN A 89 -6.78 -6.01 -9.40
C GLN A 89 -5.49 -6.69 -9.85
N LYS A 90 -5.29 -6.83 -11.15
CA LYS A 90 -4.06 -7.42 -11.72
C LYS A 90 -2.80 -6.64 -11.33
N PHE A 91 -2.89 -5.32 -11.26
CA PHE A 91 -1.78 -4.47 -10.81
C PHE A 91 -1.46 -4.72 -9.33
N ILE A 92 -2.48 -4.83 -8.48
CA ILE A 92 -2.30 -5.18 -7.05
C ILE A 92 -1.69 -6.57 -6.90
N GLU A 93 -2.17 -7.57 -7.62
CA GLU A 93 -1.63 -8.93 -7.57
C GLU A 93 -0.15 -9.00 -7.97
N SER A 94 0.28 -8.16 -8.90
CA SER A 94 1.68 -8.10 -9.33
C SER A 94 2.66 -7.70 -8.22
N HIS A 95 2.18 -7.02 -7.17
CA HIS A 95 3.00 -6.64 -6.03
C HIS A 95 3.33 -7.81 -5.09
N PHE A 96 2.62 -8.91 -5.20
CA PHE A 96 2.80 -10.10 -4.36
C PHE A 96 3.72 -11.16 -4.98
N ARG A 97 4.29 -10.90 -6.14
CA ARG A 97 5.22 -11.80 -6.81
C ARG A 97 6.54 -11.92 -6.04
N ASP A 98 7.22 -13.04 -6.22
CA ASP A 98 8.57 -13.22 -5.71
C ASP A 98 9.57 -12.36 -6.48
N HIS A 99 10.54 -11.80 -5.76
CA HIS A 99 11.61 -10.95 -6.28
C HIS A 99 13.01 -11.54 -6.09
N HIS A 100 13.09 -12.84 -5.85
CA HIS A 100 14.37 -13.53 -5.60
C HIS A 100 14.44 -14.82 -6.40
N ASP A 101 15.64 -15.20 -6.75
CA ASP A 101 15.95 -16.48 -7.36
C ASP A 101 16.31 -17.47 -6.24
N GLY A 102 15.63 -18.64 -6.20
CA GLY A 102 15.86 -19.66 -5.17
C GLY A 102 15.05 -19.43 -3.88
N ALA A 103 15.67 -19.71 -2.72
CA ALA A 103 15.01 -19.61 -1.44
C ALA A 103 14.72 -18.16 -1.05
N HIS A 104 13.56 -17.93 -0.41
CA HIS A 104 13.19 -16.60 0.07
C HIS A 104 14.24 -16.07 1.08
N PRO A 105 14.66 -14.78 1.01
CA PRO A 105 15.64 -14.22 1.95
C PRO A 105 15.31 -14.40 3.43
N LEU A 106 14.03 -14.51 3.77
CA LEU A 106 13.54 -14.76 5.12
C LEU A 106 13.09 -16.23 5.31
N SER A 107 13.63 -17.18 4.54
CA SER A 107 13.25 -18.60 4.62
C SER A 107 13.54 -19.24 5.98
N ASP A 108 14.58 -18.77 6.67
CA ASP A 108 15.01 -19.31 7.98
C ASP A 108 14.15 -18.81 9.15
N TRP A 109 13.28 -17.84 8.91
CA TRP A 109 12.38 -17.32 9.93
C TRP A 109 11.23 -18.29 10.19
N ARG A 110 10.99 -18.54 11.45
CA ARG A 110 9.94 -19.48 11.91
C ARG A 110 9.00 -18.84 12.95
#